data_3889b7f38db7cc762dfc45cadda88d98
#
_entry.id   3889b7f38db7cc762dfc45cadda88d98
#
_cell.length_a   1.000
_cell.length_b   1.000
_cell.length_c   1.000
_cell.angle_alpha   90.00
_cell.angle_beta   90.00
_cell.angle_gamma   90.00
#
_symmetry.space_group_name_H-M   'P 1'
#
loop_
_entity.id
_entity.type
_entity.pdbx_description
1 polymer ?
#
loop_
_entity_poly.entity_id
_entity_poly.type
_entity_poly.pdbx_seq_one_letter_code
_entity_poly.pdbx_strand_id
1 'polypeptide(L)'
;RALHNSGRINPQVAEKIWELADEMGYVPKERKKRENGKKKIKIGVVTQLAKASFMLEVNRGIRTAALELADRGIELILKEGIYVDEEEQLTAVRELLEEGIQGLAIMPVDCEGVRAELNRLTDEEHIPVVTFNSDIVGTRRRCFVGMDNRQSGRTAAGLMGLLTGGRGKVLLITGYFSNDVDNQRVDGFIEEAKKSY
;
A
#
# COMPACT_ATOMS: atom_id res chain seq x y z
N ARG A 1 16.45 5.22 -29.94
CA ARG A 1 16.47 5.59 -28.50
C ARG A 1 15.09 6.01 -28.01
N ALA A 2 14.38 6.92 -28.71
CA ALA A 2 13.02 7.31 -28.36
C ALA A 2 12.05 6.10 -28.36
N LEU A 3 12.09 5.28 -29.38
CA LEU A 3 11.23 4.10 -29.55
C LEU A 3 11.57 2.95 -28.57
N HIS A 4 12.72 2.98 -27.90
CA HIS A 4 13.16 1.95 -26.96
C HIS A 4 13.29 2.48 -25.52
N ASN A 5 12.81 3.70 -25.25
CA ASN A 5 12.89 4.37 -23.95
C ASN A 5 14.30 4.36 -23.32
N SER A 6 15.34 4.41 -24.15
CA SER A 6 16.74 4.35 -23.72
C SER A 6 17.45 5.68 -23.96
N GLY A 7 17.78 6.38 -22.87
CA GLY A 7 18.53 7.63 -22.84
C GLY A 7 17.69 8.88 -22.59
N ARG A 8 18.36 10.00 -22.30
CA ARG A 8 17.72 11.32 -22.12
C ARG A 8 17.38 11.90 -23.48
N ILE A 9 16.12 11.86 -23.84
CA ILE A 9 15.58 12.50 -25.05
C ILE A 9 14.60 13.58 -24.61
N ASN A 10 14.58 14.70 -25.30
CA ASN A 10 13.59 15.75 -25.06
C ASN A 10 12.18 15.15 -25.24
N PRO A 11 11.26 15.30 -24.26
CA PRO A 11 9.93 14.73 -24.31
C PRO A 11 9.14 15.09 -25.58
N GLN A 12 9.22 16.33 -26.03
CA GLN A 12 8.53 16.81 -27.25
C GLN A 12 9.07 16.13 -28.52
N VAL A 13 10.36 15.85 -28.57
CA VAL A 13 10.97 15.11 -29.69
C VAL A 13 10.60 13.65 -29.62
N ALA A 14 10.53 13.06 -28.44
CA ALA A 14 10.07 11.67 -28.27
C ALA A 14 8.64 11.49 -28.73
N GLU A 15 7.74 12.39 -28.37
CA GLU A 15 6.33 12.40 -28.77
C GLU A 15 6.16 12.46 -30.29
N LYS A 16 6.84 13.39 -30.95
CA LYS A 16 6.85 13.50 -32.41
C LYS A 16 7.38 12.25 -33.13
N ILE A 17 8.36 11.57 -32.55
CA ILE A 17 8.90 10.31 -33.10
C ILE A 17 7.87 9.18 -32.94
N TRP A 18 7.09 9.16 -31.86
CA TRP A 18 6.02 8.20 -31.67
C TRP A 18 4.85 8.44 -32.61
N GLU A 19 4.42 9.68 -32.83
CA GLU A 19 3.38 10.04 -33.80
C GLU A 19 3.76 9.59 -35.22
N LEU A 20 4.97 9.90 -35.64
CA LEU A 20 5.49 9.47 -36.94
C LEU A 20 5.60 7.94 -37.07
N ALA A 21 5.97 7.25 -36.00
CA ALA A 21 6.03 5.78 -35.99
C ALA A 21 4.64 5.16 -36.15
N ASP A 22 3.62 5.72 -35.49
CA ASP A 22 2.23 5.27 -35.60
C ASP A 22 1.65 5.57 -37.00
N GLU A 23 1.90 6.75 -37.56
CA GLU A 23 1.50 7.09 -38.95
C GLU A 23 2.12 6.17 -39.99
N MET A 24 3.38 5.74 -39.78
CA MET A 24 4.08 4.81 -40.66
C MET A 24 3.77 3.33 -40.40
N GLY A 25 2.89 3.03 -39.42
CA GLY A 25 2.56 1.66 -39.03
C GLY A 25 3.76 0.89 -38.44
N TYR A 26 4.75 1.60 -37.92
CA TYR A 26 5.95 0.99 -37.34
C TYR A 26 5.67 0.57 -35.89
N VAL A 27 5.68 -0.73 -35.64
CA VAL A 27 5.58 -1.28 -34.28
C VAL A 27 6.94 -1.84 -33.86
N PRO A 28 7.60 -1.25 -32.83
CA PRO A 28 8.88 -1.76 -32.35
C PRO A 28 8.80 -3.24 -31.93
N LYS A 29 9.82 -4.02 -32.28
CA LYS A 29 9.86 -5.47 -32.00
C LYS A 29 9.68 -5.80 -30.51
N GLU A 30 10.09 -4.92 -29.60
CA GLU A 30 9.90 -5.08 -28.17
C GLU A 30 8.43 -4.94 -27.73
N ARG A 31 7.65 -4.07 -28.40
CA ARG A 31 6.21 -3.96 -28.18
C ARG A 31 5.47 -5.22 -28.64
N LYS A 32 5.83 -5.76 -29.81
CA LYS A 32 5.28 -7.03 -30.32
C LYS A 32 5.62 -8.24 -29.43
N LYS A 33 6.78 -8.25 -28.75
CA LYS A 33 7.14 -9.33 -27.84
C LYS A 33 6.38 -9.29 -26.51
N ARG A 34 5.91 -8.11 -26.09
CA ARG A 34 5.15 -7.93 -24.83
C ARG A 34 3.66 -8.23 -24.97
N GLU A 35 3.08 -8.06 -26.16
CA GLU A 35 1.67 -8.37 -26.42
C GLU A 35 1.38 -9.87 -26.64
N ASN A 36 2.40 -10.71 -26.88
CA ASN A 36 2.24 -12.14 -27.10
C ASN A 36 2.19 -12.91 -25.77
N GLY A 37 0.97 -13.07 -25.22
CA GLY A 37 0.60 -14.29 -24.49
C GLY A 37 1.16 -14.46 -23.06
N LYS A 38 1.80 -13.50 -22.43
CA LYS A 38 2.11 -13.62 -21.00
C LYS A 38 0.83 -13.34 -20.20
N LYS A 39 0.35 -14.39 -19.50
CA LYS A 39 -0.70 -14.27 -18.52
C LYS A 39 -0.34 -13.12 -17.57
N LYS A 40 -1.16 -12.06 -17.55
CA LYS A 40 -0.96 -10.92 -16.65
C LYS A 40 -1.06 -11.41 -15.22
N ILE A 41 -0.13 -10.97 -14.38
CA ILE A 41 -0.21 -11.21 -12.94
C ILE A 41 -1.12 -10.13 -12.35
N LYS A 42 -2.23 -10.53 -11.74
CA LYS A 42 -3.15 -9.64 -11.07
C LYS A 42 -2.81 -9.54 -9.59
N ILE A 43 -2.65 -8.33 -9.09
CA ILE A 43 -2.41 -8.04 -7.67
C ILE A 43 -3.53 -7.14 -7.17
N GLY A 44 -4.26 -7.62 -6.17
CA GLY A 44 -5.25 -6.83 -5.46
C GLY A 44 -4.58 -5.86 -4.49
N VAL A 45 -5.11 -4.66 -4.39
CA VAL A 45 -4.69 -3.67 -3.40
C VAL A 45 -5.94 -3.17 -2.67
N VAL A 46 -5.96 -3.28 -1.33
CA VAL A 46 -7.07 -2.82 -0.50
C VAL A 46 -6.58 -1.72 0.42
N THR A 47 -7.22 -0.56 0.34
CA THR A 47 -6.97 0.57 1.23
C THR A 47 -8.23 0.89 2.03
N GLN A 48 -8.09 1.73 3.06
CA GLN A 48 -9.18 2.25 3.87
C GLN A 48 -9.03 3.76 4.03
N LEU A 49 -10.04 4.44 4.55
CA LEU A 49 -10.03 5.89 4.77
C LEU A 49 -9.74 6.69 3.49
N ALA A 50 -10.30 6.27 2.35
CA ALA A 50 -9.99 6.80 1.02
C ALA A 50 -10.15 8.33 0.90
N LYS A 51 -10.99 8.96 1.74
CA LYS A 51 -11.21 10.42 1.76
C LYS A 51 -10.23 11.18 2.65
N ALA A 52 -9.41 10.51 3.45
CA ALA A 52 -8.40 11.17 4.28
C ALA A 52 -7.28 11.73 3.40
N SER A 53 -6.84 12.96 3.67
CA SER A 53 -5.82 13.66 2.86
C SER A 53 -4.54 12.84 2.68
N PHE A 54 -4.10 12.15 3.73
CA PHE A 54 -2.97 11.23 3.67
C PHE A 54 -3.21 10.08 2.67
N MET A 55 -4.40 9.46 2.69
CA MET A 55 -4.71 8.34 1.83
C MET A 55 -4.88 8.73 0.36
N LEU A 56 -5.24 9.97 0.06
CA LEU A 56 -5.26 10.47 -1.32
C LEU A 56 -3.87 10.37 -1.96
N GLU A 57 -2.82 10.71 -1.21
CA GLU A 57 -1.44 10.60 -1.70
C GLU A 57 -0.98 9.14 -1.84
N VAL A 58 -1.33 8.28 -0.89
CA VAL A 58 -1.05 6.83 -0.96
C VAL A 58 -1.74 6.23 -2.19
N ASN A 59 -3.03 6.49 -2.38
CA ASN A 59 -3.80 5.96 -3.52
C ASN A 59 -3.27 6.52 -4.85
N ARG A 60 -2.81 7.78 -4.88
CA ARG A 60 -2.13 8.33 -6.06
C ARG A 60 -0.85 7.57 -6.39
N GLY A 61 -0.04 7.26 -5.37
CA GLY A 61 1.16 6.45 -5.54
C GLY A 61 0.86 5.05 -6.08
N ILE A 62 -0.19 4.39 -5.57
CA ILE A 62 -0.63 3.07 -6.05
C ILE A 62 -1.04 3.15 -7.53
N ARG A 63 -1.80 4.18 -7.93
CA ARG A 63 -2.19 4.36 -9.36
C ARG A 63 -0.99 4.63 -10.25
N THR A 64 -0.01 5.38 -9.78
CA THR A 64 1.24 5.60 -10.53
C THR A 64 2.00 4.29 -10.69
N ALA A 65 2.16 3.50 -9.62
CA ALA A 65 2.79 2.19 -9.67
C ALA A 65 2.04 1.23 -10.61
N ALA A 66 0.71 1.29 -10.67
CA ALA A 66 -0.09 0.48 -11.59
C ALA A 66 0.27 0.75 -13.05
N LEU A 67 0.47 2.02 -13.43
CA LEU A 67 0.90 2.39 -14.79
C LEU A 67 2.31 1.87 -15.09
N GLU A 68 3.25 2.02 -14.16
CA GLU A 68 4.63 1.56 -14.33
C GLU A 68 4.75 0.03 -14.42
N LEU A 69 3.92 -0.68 -13.68
CA LEU A 69 3.92 -2.15 -13.63
C LEU A 69 3.17 -2.79 -14.80
N ALA A 70 2.24 -2.08 -15.43
CA ALA A 70 1.50 -2.57 -16.58
C ALA A 70 2.41 -3.04 -17.72
N ASP A 71 3.48 -2.30 -17.99
CA ASP A 71 4.49 -2.66 -18.99
C ASP A 71 5.26 -3.95 -18.66
N ARG A 72 5.23 -4.38 -17.40
CA ARG A 72 5.86 -5.62 -16.91
C ARG A 72 4.88 -6.80 -16.91
N GLY A 73 3.64 -6.60 -17.36
CA GLY A 73 2.58 -7.60 -17.35
C GLY A 73 1.95 -7.79 -15.97
N ILE A 74 2.03 -6.79 -15.10
CA ILE A 74 1.39 -6.78 -13.79
C ILE A 74 0.21 -5.80 -13.83
N GLU A 75 -0.96 -6.27 -13.42
CA GLU A 75 -2.18 -5.50 -13.29
C GLU A 75 -2.51 -5.31 -11.82
N LEU A 76 -2.56 -4.05 -11.37
CA LEU A 76 -2.99 -3.71 -10.01
C LEU A 76 -4.48 -3.38 -10.02
N ILE A 77 -5.24 -4.01 -9.13
CA ILE A 77 -6.67 -3.78 -8.96
C ILE A 77 -6.87 -3.16 -7.58
N LEU A 78 -7.21 -1.87 -7.55
CA LEU A 78 -7.35 -1.08 -6.31
C LEU A 78 -8.81 -1.04 -5.86
N LYS A 79 -9.06 -1.46 -4.62
CA LYS A 79 -10.30 -1.28 -3.87
C LYS A 79 -10.08 -0.28 -2.75
N GLU A 80 -10.82 0.82 -2.78
CA GLU A 80 -10.68 1.94 -1.84
C GLU A 80 -11.84 1.96 -0.85
N GLY A 81 -11.60 1.47 0.38
CA GLY A 81 -12.58 1.55 1.47
C GLY A 81 -12.70 2.98 2.01
N ILE A 82 -13.92 3.36 2.39
CA ILE A 82 -14.20 4.70 2.91
C ILE A 82 -13.95 4.77 4.41
N TYR A 83 -14.20 3.67 5.11
CA TYR A 83 -14.13 3.59 6.57
C TYR A 83 -13.06 2.58 7.02
N VAL A 84 -12.87 2.51 8.35
CA VAL A 84 -12.16 1.41 9.01
C VAL A 84 -13.24 0.39 9.39
N ASP A 85 -13.61 -0.44 8.44
CA ASP A 85 -14.76 -1.33 8.54
C ASP A 85 -14.41 -2.75 8.05
N GLU A 86 -14.72 -3.75 8.88
CA GLU A 86 -14.41 -5.16 8.62
C GLU A 86 -15.17 -5.70 7.41
N GLU A 87 -16.47 -5.43 7.33
CA GLU A 87 -17.36 -5.97 6.30
C GLU A 87 -17.03 -5.38 4.92
N GLU A 88 -16.76 -4.06 4.87
CA GLU A 88 -16.31 -3.37 3.66
C GLU A 88 -15.00 -4.02 3.15
N GLN A 89 -14.06 -4.29 4.06
CA GLN A 89 -12.77 -4.84 3.71
C GLN A 89 -12.85 -6.30 3.26
N LEU A 90 -13.60 -7.16 3.96
CA LEU A 90 -13.83 -8.54 3.58
C LEU A 90 -14.57 -8.66 2.24
N THR A 91 -15.50 -7.74 1.97
CA THR A 91 -16.19 -7.68 0.67
C THR A 91 -15.21 -7.31 -0.45
N ALA A 92 -14.36 -6.31 -0.25
CA ALA A 92 -13.34 -5.93 -1.21
C ALA A 92 -12.37 -7.10 -1.52
N VAL A 93 -11.98 -7.86 -0.50
CA VAL A 93 -11.12 -9.05 -0.67
C VAL A 93 -11.83 -10.13 -1.50
N ARG A 94 -13.12 -10.43 -1.21
CA ARG A 94 -13.90 -11.39 -1.98
C ARG A 94 -14.03 -11.02 -3.45
N GLU A 95 -14.35 -9.75 -3.74
CA GLU A 95 -14.42 -9.25 -5.12
C GLU A 95 -13.09 -9.42 -5.86
N LEU A 96 -11.97 -9.14 -5.19
CA LEU A 96 -10.63 -9.32 -5.78
C LEU A 96 -10.32 -10.79 -6.07
N LEU A 97 -10.78 -11.71 -5.23
CA LEU A 97 -10.64 -13.15 -5.48
C LEU A 97 -11.44 -13.59 -6.72
N GLU A 98 -12.67 -13.08 -6.88
CA GLU A 98 -13.48 -13.31 -8.08
C GLU A 98 -12.81 -12.76 -9.34
N GLU A 99 -12.08 -11.65 -9.23
CA GLU A 99 -11.26 -11.10 -10.32
C GLU A 99 -9.99 -11.93 -10.62
N GLY A 100 -9.67 -12.89 -9.77
CA GLY A 100 -8.56 -13.85 -9.95
C GLY A 100 -7.19 -13.26 -9.65
N ILE A 101 -7.05 -12.55 -8.52
CA ILE A 101 -5.76 -12.05 -8.04
C ILE A 101 -4.80 -13.18 -7.69
N GLN A 102 -3.51 -12.91 -7.80
CA GLN A 102 -2.41 -13.82 -7.49
C GLN A 102 -1.51 -13.30 -6.36
N GLY A 103 -1.85 -12.16 -5.78
CA GLY A 103 -1.23 -11.54 -4.63
C GLY A 103 -2.12 -10.44 -4.09
N LEU A 104 -2.00 -10.15 -2.80
CA LEU A 104 -2.76 -9.12 -2.11
C LEU A 104 -1.83 -8.20 -1.34
N ALA A 105 -1.97 -6.89 -1.58
CA ALA A 105 -1.44 -5.85 -0.72
C ALA A 105 -2.61 -5.19 0.02
N ILE A 106 -2.56 -5.11 1.34
CA ILE A 106 -3.70 -4.64 2.13
C ILE A 106 -3.25 -3.74 3.28
N MET A 107 -3.99 -2.66 3.51
CA MET A 107 -3.97 -1.89 4.74
C MET A 107 -5.06 -2.44 5.66
N PRO A 108 -4.75 -3.39 6.57
CA PRO A 108 -5.77 -4.17 7.26
C PRO A 108 -6.46 -3.41 8.38
N VAL A 109 -7.73 -3.72 8.60
CA VAL A 109 -8.43 -3.47 9.87
C VAL A 109 -7.95 -4.53 10.87
N ASP A 110 -7.55 -4.13 12.08
CA ASP A 110 -7.13 -5.08 13.12
C ASP A 110 -8.34 -5.70 13.82
N CYS A 111 -8.85 -6.77 13.25
CA CYS A 111 -9.93 -7.57 13.80
C CYS A 111 -9.76 -9.06 13.46
N GLU A 112 -10.52 -9.91 14.16
CA GLU A 112 -10.37 -11.36 14.01
C GLU A 112 -10.79 -11.85 12.63
N GLY A 113 -11.87 -11.31 12.05
CA GLY A 113 -12.36 -11.74 10.75
C GLY A 113 -11.35 -11.46 9.63
N VAL A 114 -10.75 -10.26 9.61
CA VAL A 114 -9.71 -9.91 8.63
C VAL A 114 -8.48 -10.80 8.84
N ARG A 115 -8.06 -11.02 10.10
CA ARG A 115 -6.92 -11.90 10.42
C ARG A 115 -7.14 -13.32 9.90
N ALA A 116 -8.31 -13.89 10.18
CA ALA A 116 -8.68 -15.23 9.72
C ALA A 116 -8.67 -15.32 8.19
N GLU A 117 -9.25 -14.33 7.51
CA GLU A 117 -9.31 -14.32 6.04
C GLU A 117 -7.92 -14.19 5.41
N LEU A 118 -7.04 -13.32 5.92
CA LEU A 118 -5.67 -13.19 5.42
C LEU A 118 -4.85 -14.48 5.60
N ASN A 119 -5.08 -15.19 6.71
CA ASN A 119 -4.46 -16.51 6.93
C ASN A 119 -5.02 -17.57 5.97
N ARG A 120 -6.34 -17.60 5.75
CA ARG A 120 -6.99 -18.49 4.79
C ARG A 120 -6.43 -18.28 3.38
N LEU A 121 -6.30 -17.02 2.92
CA LEU A 121 -5.72 -16.71 1.61
C LEU A 121 -4.31 -17.26 1.45
N THR A 122 -3.50 -17.15 2.49
CA THR A 122 -2.11 -17.62 2.44
C THR A 122 -2.02 -19.13 2.49
N ASP A 123 -2.81 -19.79 3.36
CA ASP A 123 -2.71 -21.22 3.65
C ASP A 123 -3.45 -22.09 2.62
N GLU A 124 -4.65 -21.67 2.23
CA GLU A 124 -5.54 -22.48 1.39
C GLU A 124 -5.45 -22.05 -0.08
N GLU A 125 -5.51 -20.74 -0.36
CA GLU A 125 -5.48 -20.22 -1.73
C GLU A 125 -4.05 -19.99 -2.26
N HIS A 126 -3.04 -20.10 -1.39
CA HIS A 126 -1.63 -19.81 -1.70
C HIS A 126 -1.39 -18.43 -2.28
N ILE A 127 -2.24 -17.45 -1.93
CA ILE A 127 -2.11 -16.06 -2.32
C ILE A 127 -1.18 -15.35 -1.33
N PRO A 128 0.00 -14.86 -1.74
CA PRO A 128 0.88 -14.10 -0.86
C PRO A 128 0.24 -12.78 -0.46
N VAL A 129 0.27 -12.50 0.84
CA VAL A 129 -0.25 -11.27 1.43
C VAL A 129 0.91 -10.38 1.89
N VAL A 130 0.82 -9.10 1.59
CA VAL A 130 1.68 -8.03 2.10
C VAL A 130 0.79 -7.01 2.80
N THR A 131 1.11 -6.65 4.04
CA THR A 131 0.45 -5.54 4.72
C THR A 131 1.24 -4.26 4.53
N PHE A 132 0.57 -3.12 4.48
CA PHE A 132 1.24 -1.83 4.36
C PHE A 132 0.50 -0.74 5.14
N ASN A 133 1.25 0.29 5.55
CA ASN A 133 0.80 1.40 6.39
C ASN A 133 0.30 0.99 7.78
N SER A 134 -0.72 0.16 7.90
CA SER A 134 -1.11 -0.55 9.12
C SER A 134 -0.78 -2.04 9.00
N ASP A 135 -0.56 -2.68 10.15
CA ASP A 135 -0.25 -4.10 10.23
C ASP A 135 -1.29 -4.82 11.08
N ILE A 136 -1.30 -6.15 11.02
CA ILE A 136 -2.13 -7.01 11.84
C ILE A 136 -1.32 -8.22 12.30
N VAL A 137 -1.06 -8.27 13.61
CA VAL A 137 -0.27 -9.33 14.23
C VAL A 137 -1.00 -10.67 14.17
N GLY A 138 -0.24 -11.76 14.05
CA GLY A 138 -0.82 -13.12 13.99
C GLY A 138 -1.26 -13.56 12.60
N THR A 139 -0.94 -12.79 11.56
CA THR A 139 -1.14 -13.18 10.16
C THR A 139 0.11 -13.83 9.55
N ARG A 140 -0.11 -14.67 8.52
CA ARG A 140 0.97 -15.30 7.73
C ARG A 140 1.39 -14.47 6.53
N ARG A 141 1.27 -13.14 6.64
CA ARG A 141 1.74 -12.22 5.63
C ARG A 141 3.23 -12.40 5.35
N ARG A 142 3.67 -12.13 4.14
CA ARG A 142 5.08 -12.21 3.73
C ARG A 142 5.94 -11.12 4.35
N CYS A 143 5.42 -9.88 4.42
CA CYS A 143 6.08 -8.76 5.07
C CYS A 143 5.08 -7.64 5.36
N PHE A 144 5.52 -6.70 6.18
CA PHE A 144 4.88 -5.41 6.40
C PHE A 144 5.75 -4.31 5.77
N VAL A 145 5.10 -3.38 5.10
CA VAL A 145 5.72 -2.18 4.51
C VAL A 145 5.15 -0.96 5.21
N GLY A 146 5.91 -0.36 6.10
CA GLY A 146 5.45 0.77 6.89
C GLY A 146 6.51 1.31 7.82
N MET A 147 6.08 2.22 8.69
CA MET A 147 6.91 2.85 9.70
C MET A 147 6.84 2.03 11.00
N ASP A 148 7.91 2.06 11.79
CA ASP A 148 7.87 1.61 13.18
C ASP A 148 7.07 2.63 14.03
N ASN A 149 5.77 2.32 14.18
CA ASN A 149 4.84 3.21 14.86
C ASN A 149 5.11 3.29 16.37
N ARG A 150 5.58 2.21 17.00
CA ARG A 150 5.97 2.22 18.41
C ARG A 150 7.18 3.13 18.65
N GLN A 151 8.19 3.06 17.79
CA GLN A 151 9.35 3.96 17.84
C GLN A 151 8.95 5.41 17.57
N SER A 152 8.00 5.66 16.67
CA SER A 152 7.42 7.00 16.45
C SER A 152 6.80 7.56 17.74
N GLY A 153 6.04 6.75 18.46
CA GLY A 153 5.47 7.11 19.76
C GLY A 153 6.54 7.44 20.81
N ARG A 154 7.58 6.63 20.91
CA ARG A 154 8.74 6.88 21.81
C ARG A 154 9.43 8.20 21.47
N THR A 155 9.65 8.47 20.19
CA THR A 155 10.24 9.73 19.74
C THR A 155 9.39 10.94 20.15
N ALA A 156 8.07 10.84 20.00
CA ALA A 156 7.15 11.90 20.42
C ALA A 156 7.18 12.13 21.93
N ALA A 157 7.26 11.08 22.75
CA ALA A 157 7.41 11.19 24.19
C ALA A 157 8.73 11.87 24.60
N GLY A 158 9.84 11.48 23.97
CA GLY A 158 11.13 12.10 24.19
C GLY A 158 11.12 13.60 23.88
N LEU A 159 10.56 13.99 22.73
CA LEU A 159 10.39 15.40 22.36
C LEU A 159 9.49 16.15 23.35
N MET A 160 8.37 15.55 23.77
CA MET A 160 7.48 16.15 24.77
C MET A 160 8.19 16.36 26.11
N GLY A 161 8.96 15.38 26.56
CA GLY A 161 9.76 15.48 27.76
C GLY A 161 10.79 16.62 27.71
N LEU A 162 11.49 16.79 26.60
CA LEU A 162 12.40 17.92 26.37
C LEU A 162 11.67 19.26 26.43
N LEU A 163 10.52 19.38 25.80
CA LEU A 163 9.73 20.62 25.74
C LEU A 163 9.13 20.99 27.10
N THR A 164 8.75 20.01 27.92
CA THR A 164 8.11 20.24 29.22
C THR A 164 9.07 20.17 30.41
N GLY A 165 10.33 19.87 30.17
CA GLY A 165 11.30 19.58 31.21
C GLY A 165 10.93 18.36 32.05
N GLY A 166 10.23 17.38 31.46
CA GLY A 166 9.78 16.16 32.13
C GLY A 166 8.66 16.36 33.15
N ARG A 167 7.92 17.46 33.10
CA ARG A 167 6.88 17.81 34.09
C ARG A 167 5.57 18.19 33.41
N GLY A 168 4.45 17.90 34.11
CA GLY A 168 3.13 18.30 33.65
C GLY A 168 2.21 17.14 33.30
N LYS A 169 1.05 17.49 32.77
CA LYS A 169 0.04 16.54 32.30
C LYS A 169 0.01 16.59 30.77
N VAL A 170 0.02 15.44 30.13
CA VAL A 170 -0.03 15.32 28.67
C VAL A 170 -1.34 14.62 28.28
N LEU A 171 -2.06 15.21 27.33
CA LEU A 171 -3.23 14.60 26.68
C LEU A 171 -2.78 13.98 25.36
N LEU A 172 -3.03 12.69 25.20
CA LEU A 172 -2.86 11.99 23.93
C LEU A 172 -4.20 11.90 23.20
N ILE A 173 -4.25 12.43 21.99
CA ILE A 173 -5.39 12.31 21.09
C ILE A 173 -5.01 11.32 20.00
N THR A 174 -5.81 10.27 19.84
CA THR A 174 -5.56 9.18 18.90
C THR A 174 -6.78 8.92 18.03
N GLY A 175 -6.61 8.09 16.99
CA GLY A 175 -7.67 7.71 16.08
C GLY A 175 -8.46 6.46 16.51
N TYR A 176 -8.62 5.52 15.58
CA TYR A 176 -9.43 4.31 15.80
C TYR A 176 -8.66 3.24 16.59
N PHE A 177 -9.30 2.66 17.63
CA PHE A 177 -8.72 1.54 18.38
C PHE A 177 -8.56 0.25 17.54
N SER A 178 -9.34 0.09 16.48
CA SER A 178 -9.18 -0.98 15.49
C SER A 178 -8.06 -0.73 14.47
N ASN A 179 -7.26 0.32 14.68
CA ASN A 179 -6.08 0.64 13.88
C ASN A 179 -4.82 0.44 14.72
N ASP A 180 -4.07 -0.62 14.44
CA ASP A 180 -2.84 -0.97 15.16
C ASP A 180 -1.78 0.15 15.12
N VAL A 181 -1.75 0.96 14.07
CA VAL A 181 -0.87 2.14 13.95
C VAL A 181 -1.05 3.10 15.11
N ASP A 182 -2.29 3.42 15.44
CA ASP A 182 -2.61 4.38 16.49
C ASP A 182 -2.30 3.80 17.87
N ASN A 183 -2.61 2.52 18.09
CA ASN A 183 -2.33 1.82 19.32
C ASN A 183 -0.82 1.73 19.60
N GLN A 184 -0.03 1.34 18.61
CA GLN A 184 1.43 1.26 18.74
C GLN A 184 2.07 2.61 19.06
N ARG A 185 1.57 3.71 18.49
CA ARG A 185 2.06 5.07 18.80
C ARG A 185 1.75 5.46 20.22
N VAL A 186 0.54 5.18 20.70
CA VAL A 186 0.14 5.45 22.10
C VAL A 186 0.98 4.61 23.06
N ASP A 187 1.12 3.32 22.81
CA ASP A 187 1.94 2.42 23.64
C ASP A 187 3.38 2.87 23.70
N GLY A 188 4.00 3.16 22.56
CA GLY A 188 5.37 3.65 22.50
C GLY A 188 5.56 4.96 23.26
N PHE A 189 4.60 5.88 23.17
CA PHE A 189 4.62 7.12 23.95
C PHE A 189 4.56 6.85 25.45
N ILE A 190 3.63 6.02 25.92
CA ILE A 190 3.45 5.69 27.33
C ILE A 190 4.69 4.97 27.90
N GLU A 191 5.25 4.01 27.14
CA GLU A 191 6.45 3.29 27.54
C GLU A 191 7.63 4.23 27.77
N GLU A 192 7.90 5.12 26.83
CA GLU A 192 9.01 6.05 26.93
C GLU A 192 8.78 7.08 28.03
N ALA A 193 7.58 7.62 28.15
CA ALA A 193 7.24 8.56 29.21
C ALA A 193 7.43 7.96 30.60
N LYS A 194 7.02 6.70 30.82
CA LYS A 194 7.23 5.99 32.10
C LYS A 194 8.68 5.66 32.41
N LYS A 195 9.51 5.48 31.37
CA LYS A 195 10.91 5.12 31.51
C LYS A 195 11.79 6.33 31.80
N SER A 196 11.49 7.46 31.19
CA SER A 196 12.38 8.61 31.11
C SER A 196 11.93 9.78 31.99
N TYR A 197 10.68 9.78 32.46
CA TYR A 197 10.03 10.87 33.21
C TYR A 197 9.12 10.33 34.31
#